data_969d7001deba12f1261444e9a77cd159
#
_entry.id   969d7001deba12f1261444e9a77cd159
#
_cell.length_a   1.000
_cell.length_b   1.000
_cell.length_c   1.000
_cell.angle_alpha   90.00
_cell.angle_beta   90.00
_cell.angle_gamma   90.00
#
_symmetry.space_group_name_H-M   'P 1'
#
loop_
_entity.id
_entity.type
_entity.pdbx_description
1 polymer ?
#
loop_
_entity_poly.entity_id
_entity_poly.type
_entity_poly.pdbx_seq_one_letter_code
_entity_poly.pdbx_strand_id
1 'polypeptide(L)'
;MVLYYNDKGFQLGNLLYLLLQAHQDRYYKVDENAAVLRTGWFQLAQAMFPKTTELFSKANGETLYPFAYFQTSGIDFTSEALDSFCKEYLLKSTKELSSKYKKADICLAVRRTDYLKGKNLYYYGFDLFDYVFKALNQIKETEQVEDLSVFTLRITSDDSDWCIGHLVPKLQELYGLKVENIWLEPIDRRENFFQLFACEKYLISPNSTFVYWVGYLLRVANPFVQVFVPNFNTTLLSDGKQIADTRNWIILPVDRESYIES
;
A
#
# COMPACT_ATOMS: atom_id res chain seq x y z
N MET A 1 -30.01 0.86 -6.71
CA MET A 1 -28.83 0.45 -5.92
C MET A 1 -27.74 -0.01 -6.88
N VAL A 2 -26.63 0.68 -6.87
CA VAL A 2 -25.44 0.30 -7.63
C VAL A 2 -24.67 -0.76 -6.84
N LEU A 3 -24.37 -1.91 -7.49
CA LEU A 3 -23.53 -2.96 -6.92
C LEU A 3 -22.21 -3.04 -7.67
N TYR A 4 -21.13 -2.81 -6.96
CA TYR A 4 -19.77 -3.01 -7.46
C TYR A 4 -19.31 -4.43 -7.20
N TYR A 5 -18.70 -5.07 -8.17
CA TYR A 5 -18.10 -6.39 -7.97
C TYR A 5 -16.89 -6.59 -8.87
N ASN A 6 -16.08 -7.57 -8.52
CA ASN A 6 -15.01 -8.06 -9.38
C ASN A 6 -14.99 -9.59 -9.38
N ASP A 7 -15.04 -10.17 -10.56
CA ASP A 7 -15.00 -11.60 -10.82
C ASP A 7 -13.57 -12.18 -10.90
N LYS A 8 -12.55 -11.31 -10.92
CA LYS A 8 -11.15 -11.67 -11.18
C LYS A 8 -10.27 -11.81 -9.93
N GLY A 9 -10.87 -11.97 -8.76
CA GLY A 9 -10.13 -12.31 -7.55
C GLY A 9 -9.23 -11.17 -7.02
N PHE A 10 -9.75 -9.96 -6.93
CA PHE A 10 -9.03 -8.85 -6.30
C PHE A 10 -8.57 -9.18 -4.88
N GLN A 11 -7.31 -8.90 -4.60
CA GLN A 11 -6.78 -8.90 -3.25
C GLN A 11 -7.32 -7.71 -2.45
N LEU A 12 -7.09 -7.73 -1.12
CA LEU A 12 -7.67 -6.76 -0.20
C LEU A 12 -7.44 -5.29 -0.63
N GLY A 13 -6.24 -4.93 -1.08
CA GLY A 13 -5.95 -3.55 -1.51
C GLY A 13 -6.89 -3.07 -2.60
N ASN A 14 -7.16 -3.90 -3.59
CA ASN A 14 -8.09 -3.57 -4.68
C ASN A 14 -9.55 -3.59 -4.22
N LEU A 15 -9.91 -4.50 -3.29
CA LEU A 15 -11.25 -4.53 -2.70
C LEU A 15 -11.56 -3.23 -1.95
N LEU A 16 -10.59 -2.66 -1.25
CA LEU A 16 -10.78 -1.39 -0.54
C LEU A 16 -11.10 -0.22 -1.51
N TYR A 17 -10.57 -0.24 -2.74
CA TYR A 17 -10.96 0.75 -3.76
C TYR A 17 -12.40 0.58 -4.24
N LEU A 18 -12.91 -0.65 -4.35
CA LEU A 18 -14.33 -0.86 -4.64
C LEU A 18 -15.23 -0.35 -3.51
N LEU A 19 -14.81 -0.57 -2.27
CA LEU A 19 -15.52 -0.05 -1.10
C LEU A 19 -15.49 1.48 -1.06
N LEU A 20 -14.34 2.08 -1.42
CA LEU A 20 -14.23 3.52 -1.59
C LEU A 20 -15.20 4.04 -2.65
N GLN A 21 -15.34 3.35 -3.79
CA GLN A 21 -16.27 3.78 -4.83
C GLN A 21 -17.71 3.76 -4.33
N ALA A 22 -18.12 2.70 -3.65
CA ALA A 22 -19.45 2.61 -3.04
C ALA A 22 -19.65 3.71 -1.96
N HIS A 23 -18.61 4.00 -1.17
CA HIS A 23 -18.65 5.11 -0.20
C HIS A 23 -18.78 6.46 -0.91
N GLN A 24 -18.05 6.69 -1.98
CA GLN A 24 -18.10 7.95 -2.73
C GLN A 24 -19.49 8.22 -3.29
N ASP A 25 -20.16 7.21 -3.87
CA ASP A 25 -21.51 7.36 -4.39
C ASP A 25 -22.51 7.73 -3.29
N ARG A 26 -22.36 7.14 -2.09
CA ARG A 26 -23.16 7.53 -0.92
C ARG A 26 -22.82 8.93 -0.42
N TYR A 27 -21.55 9.26 -0.36
CA TYR A 27 -21.02 10.54 0.12
C TYR A 27 -21.56 11.73 -0.71
N TYR A 28 -21.57 11.59 -2.04
CA TYR A 28 -22.11 12.59 -2.94
C TYR A 28 -23.60 12.41 -3.27
N LYS A 29 -24.28 11.49 -2.61
CA LYS A 29 -25.71 11.19 -2.81
C LYS A 29 -26.06 10.80 -4.25
N VAL A 30 -25.11 10.21 -4.98
CA VAL A 30 -25.35 9.63 -6.32
C VAL A 30 -26.22 8.38 -6.20
N ASP A 31 -25.86 7.50 -5.26
CA ASP A 31 -26.70 6.36 -4.83
C ASP A 31 -26.44 6.07 -3.34
N GLU A 32 -27.40 6.43 -2.49
CA GLU A 32 -27.31 6.24 -1.04
C GLU A 32 -27.22 4.75 -0.61
N ASN A 33 -27.56 3.82 -1.51
CA ASN A 33 -27.51 2.39 -1.29
C ASN A 33 -26.37 1.68 -2.04
N ALA A 34 -25.46 2.45 -2.67
CA ALA A 34 -24.33 1.86 -3.37
C ALA A 34 -23.56 0.90 -2.47
N ALA A 35 -23.21 -0.29 -2.97
CA ALA A 35 -22.57 -1.33 -2.19
C ALA A 35 -21.62 -2.19 -3.05
N VAL A 36 -20.82 -3.02 -2.36
CA VAL A 36 -19.93 -4.02 -2.99
C VAL A 36 -20.51 -5.41 -2.77
N LEU A 37 -20.55 -6.20 -3.82
CA LEU A 37 -20.95 -7.62 -3.70
C LEU A 37 -19.88 -8.37 -2.89
N ARG A 38 -20.32 -9.24 -1.98
CA ARG A 38 -19.38 -10.04 -1.17
C ARG A 38 -18.51 -10.94 -2.04
N THR A 39 -17.20 -10.79 -1.89
CA THR A 39 -16.17 -11.58 -2.56
C THR A 39 -15.47 -12.53 -1.58
N GLY A 40 -14.55 -13.35 -2.06
CA GLY A 40 -13.74 -14.21 -1.19
C GLY A 40 -12.88 -13.44 -0.15
N TRP A 41 -12.62 -12.15 -0.35
CA TRP A 41 -11.87 -11.28 0.58
C TRP A 41 -12.76 -10.56 1.60
N PHE A 42 -14.09 -10.75 1.55
CA PHE A 42 -15.03 -10.15 2.48
C PHE A 42 -14.69 -10.45 3.94
N GLN A 43 -14.39 -11.70 4.26
CA GLN A 43 -14.07 -12.11 5.63
C GLN A 43 -12.82 -11.43 6.15
N LEU A 44 -11.79 -11.26 5.31
CA LEU A 44 -10.57 -10.57 5.68
C LEU A 44 -10.83 -9.07 5.89
N ALA A 45 -11.57 -8.43 4.98
CA ALA A 45 -11.94 -7.01 5.12
C ALA A 45 -12.75 -6.80 6.41
N GLN A 46 -13.70 -7.68 6.72
CA GLN A 46 -14.47 -7.64 7.95
C GLN A 46 -13.61 -7.82 9.20
N ALA A 47 -12.65 -8.74 9.17
CA ALA A 47 -11.77 -8.99 10.30
C ALA A 47 -10.81 -7.81 10.58
N MET A 48 -10.31 -7.17 9.54
CA MET A 48 -9.41 -6.02 9.66
C MET A 48 -10.16 -4.70 9.92
N PHE A 49 -11.29 -4.51 9.28
CA PHE A 49 -12.06 -3.27 9.25
C PHE A 49 -13.57 -3.57 9.38
N PRO A 50 -14.05 -3.90 10.59
CA PRO A 50 -15.43 -4.37 10.80
C PRO A 50 -16.50 -3.43 10.25
N LYS A 51 -16.26 -2.11 10.31
CA LYS A 51 -17.22 -1.11 9.82
C LYS A 51 -17.45 -1.17 8.31
N THR A 52 -16.50 -1.72 7.54
CA THR A 52 -16.66 -1.88 6.09
C THR A 52 -17.83 -2.82 5.72
N THR A 53 -18.33 -3.64 6.67
CA THR A 53 -19.49 -4.50 6.45
C THR A 53 -20.73 -3.76 6.00
N GLU A 54 -20.86 -2.49 6.37
CA GLU A 54 -21.98 -1.60 5.98
C GLU A 54 -22.00 -1.31 4.46
N LEU A 55 -20.84 -1.45 3.80
CA LEU A 55 -20.68 -1.23 2.36
C LEU A 55 -20.84 -2.51 1.53
N PHE A 56 -21.08 -3.66 2.16
CA PHE A 56 -21.28 -4.92 1.45
C PHE A 56 -22.76 -5.29 1.34
N SER A 57 -23.14 -5.83 0.18
CA SER A 57 -24.47 -6.38 -0.04
C SER A 57 -24.42 -7.89 -0.30
N LYS A 58 -25.53 -8.57 0.09
CA LYS A 58 -25.82 -9.93 -0.32
C LYS A 58 -26.78 -9.99 -1.51
N ALA A 59 -27.31 -8.85 -1.92
CA ALA A 59 -28.40 -8.80 -2.88
C ALA A 59 -27.98 -9.32 -4.26
N ASN A 60 -28.82 -10.17 -4.82
CA ASN A 60 -28.77 -10.52 -6.24
C ASN A 60 -29.76 -9.61 -6.96
N GLY A 61 -29.32 -8.91 -8.03
CA GLY A 61 -30.30 -8.52 -9.03
C GLY A 61 -30.49 -7.05 -9.36
N GLU A 62 -29.65 -6.12 -8.91
CA GLU A 62 -29.66 -4.74 -9.42
C GLU A 62 -28.36 -4.42 -10.12
N THR A 63 -28.28 -3.30 -10.81
CA THR A 63 -27.21 -2.95 -11.76
C THR A 63 -25.81 -3.31 -11.23
N LEU A 64 -25.21 -4.32 -11.82
CA LEU A 64 -23.85 -4.76 -11.52
C LEU A 64 -22.90 -3.97 -12.44
N TYR A 65 -22.01 -3.22 -11.85
CA TYR A 65 -20.89 -2.63 -12.58
C TYR A 65 -19.67 -3.54 -12.40
N PRO A 66 -19.27 -4.30 -13.44
CA PRO A 66 -18.03 -5.05 -13.37
C PRO A 66 -16.86 -4.09 -13.40
N PHE A 67 -16.13 -4.03 -12.30
CA PHE A 67 -14.87 -3.31 -12.25
C PHE A 67 -13.78 -4.23 -12.80
N ALA A 68 -13.37 -4.02 -14.03
CA ALA A 68 -12.41 -4.89 -14.68
C ALA A 68 -11.04 -4.90 -13.96
N TYR A 69 -10.58 -3.74 -13.56
CA TYR A 69 -9.36 -3.53 -12.78
C TYR A 69 -9.38 -2.07 -12.29
N PHE A 70 -9.25 -1.80 -10.99
CA PHE A 70 -9.31 -0.40 -10.56
C PHE A 70 -8.19 0.44 -11.18
N GLN A 71 -7.02 -0.19 -11.48
CA GLN A 71 -5.90 0.45 -12.17
C GLN A 71 -6.23 0.89 -13.61
N THR A 72 -7.20 0.28 -14.28
CA THR A 72 -7.66 0.68 -15.61
C THR A 72 -8.77 1.72 -15.58
N SER A 73 -9.44 1.85 -14.44
CA SER A 73 -10.52 2.83 -14.25
C SER A 73 -9.99 4.22 -13.90
N GLY A 74 -8.69 4.33 -13.68
CA GLY A 74 -8.08 5.58 -13.27
C GLY A 74 -8.39 5.96 -11.83
N ILE A 75 -8.22 7.23 -11.52
CA ILE A 75 -8.56 7.81 -10.20
C ILE A 75 -9.99 8.35 -10.29
N ASP A 76 -10.97 7.46 -10.23
CA ASP A 76 -12.39 7.85 -10.26
C ASP A 76 -12.93 8.25 -8.88
N PHE A 77 -12.06 8.52 -7.93
CA PHE A 77 -12.42 8.96 -6.58
C PHE A 77 -11.83 10.33 -6.26
N THR A 78 -12.56 11.11 -5.49
CA THR A 78 -12.07 12.40 -5.00
C THR A 78 -11.22 12.22 -3.75
N SER A 79 -10.34 13.17 -3.52
CA SER A 79 -9.50 13.21 -2.33
C SER A 79 -10.32 13.30 -1.04
N GLU A 80 -11.42 14.03 -1.08
CA GLU A 80 -12.35 14.20 0.04
C GLU A 80 -13.05 12.89 0.39
N ALA A 81 -13.55 12.16 -0.63
CA ALA A 81 -14.18 10.86 -0.43
C ALA A 81 -13.18 9.83 0.10
N LEU A 82 -11.93 9.83 -0.40
CA LEU A 82 -10.86 8.97 0.10
C LEU A 82 -10.55 9.24 1.57
N ASP A 83 -10.36 10.50 1.94
CA ASP A 83 -10.04 10.89 3.31
C ASP A 83 -11.22 10.59 4.25
N SER A 84 -12.47 10.80 3.79
CA SER A 84 -13.69 10.44 4.52
C SER A 84 -13.76 8.91 4.74
N PHE A 85 -13.55 8.12 3.69
CA PHE A 85 -13.56 6.67 3.77
C PHE A 85 -12.49 6.14 4.74
N CYS A 86 -11.27 6.65 4.67
CA CYS A 86 -10.21 6.29 5.60
C CYS A 86 -10.61 6.58 7.05
N LYS A 87 -11.12 7.78 7.34
CA LYS A 87 -11.54 8.19 8.69
C LYS A 87 -12.69 7.35 9.21
N GLU A 88 -13.67 7.13 8.37
CA GLU A 88 -14.91 6.49 8.78
C GLU A 88 -14.80 4.98 8.94
N TYR A 89 -14.15 4.29 8.00
CA TYR A 89 -14.20 2.83 7.93
C TYR A 89 -12.92 2.13 8.39
N LEU A 90 -11.74 2.76 8.24
CA LEU A 90 -10.48 2.07 8.40
C LEU A 90 -9.67 2.51 9.61
N LEU A 91 -9.64 3.82 9.90
CA LEU A 91 -8.66 4.42 10.81
C LEU A 91 -8.77 3.91 12.25
N LYS A 92 -9.99 3.75 12.77
CA LYS A 92 -10.20 3.30 14.16
C LYS A 92 -9.58 1.92 14.38
N SER A 93 -9.98 0.95 13.56
CA SER A 93 -9.46 -0.43 13.65
C SER A 93 -7.96 -0.48 13.41
N THR A 94 -7.45 0.33 12.46
CA THR A 94 -6.01 0.40 12.19
C THR A 94 -5.24 0.87 13.42
N LYS A 95 -5.68 1.94 14.08
CA LYS A 95 -5.05 2.44 15.32
C LYS A 95 -5.08 1.41 16.44
N GLU A 96 -6.22 0.76 16.65
CA GLU A 96 -6.39 -0.27 17.68
C GLU A 96 -5.44 -1.46 17.45
N LEU A 97 -5.43 -2.00 16.21
CA LEU A 97 -4.63 -3.18 15.87
C LEU A 97 -3.13 -2.89 15.72
N SER A 98 -2.77 -1.67 15.35
CA SER A 98 -1.35 -1.28 15.28
C SER A 98 -0.73 -0.91 16.63
N SER A 99 -1.54 -0.63 17.65
CA SER A 99 -1.06 -0.18 18.96
C SER A 99 -0.15 -1.18 19.68
N LYS A 100 -0.22 -2.46 19.33
CA LYS A 100 0.64 -3.52 19.89
C LYS A 100 2.07 -3.50 19.32
N TYR A 101 2.29 -2.79 18.22
CA TYR A 101 3.60 -2.71 17.58
C TYR A 101 4.39 -1.51 18.08
N LYS A 102 5.67 -1.73 18.37
CA LYS A 102 6.63 -0.66 18.61
C LYS A 102 6.73 0.18 17.33
N LYS A 103 6.75 1.48 17.49
CA LYS A 103 6.88 2.40 16.35
C LYS A 103 8.30 2.38 15.80
N ALA A 104 8.42 2.51 14.47
CA ALA A 104 9.68 2.60 13.76
C ALA A 104 9.79 3.93 13.02
N ASP A 105 10.99 4.50 12.96
CA ASP A 105 11.23 5.75 12.23
C ASP A 105 10.99 5.56 10.74
N ILE A 106 11.48 4.42 10.20
CA ILE A 106 11.36 4.06 8.78
C ILE A 106 10.62 2.73 8.70
N CYS A 107 9.58 2.68 7.88
CA CYS A 107 8.91 1.44 7.49
C CYS A 107 9.11 1.20 5.99
N LEU A 108 9.64 0.03 5.64
CA LEU A 108 9.90 -0.41 4.27
C LEU A 108 9.04 -1.63 3.95
N ALA A 109 8.22 -1.52 2.93
CA ALA A 109 7.47 -2.65 2.40
C ALA A 109 8.19 -3.22 1.15
N VAL A 110 8.44 -4.52 1.15
CA VAL A 110 9.08 -5.25 0.05
C VAL A 110 8.08 -6.23 -0.56
N ARG A 111 7.85 -6.11 -1.87
CA ARG A 111 6.98 -6.99 -2.64
C ARG A 111 7.77 -7.67 -3.75
N ARG A 112 7.94 -9.01 -3.69
CA ARG A 112 8.81 -9.74 -4.61
C ARG A 112 8.18 -11.01 -5.17
N THR A 113 7.61 -11.88 -4.31
CA THR A 113 7.34 -13.28 -4.66
C THR A 113 6.54 -13.48 -5.93
N ASP A 114 5.38 -12.84 -6.05
CA ASP A 114 4.53 -12.93 -7.23
C ASP A 114 4.93 -11.92 -8.32
N TYR A 115 5.55 -10.80 -7.96
CA TYR A 115 6.01 -9.78 -8.91
C TYR A 115 7.18 -10.27 -9.80
N LEU A 116 7.99 -11.20 -9.31
CA LEU A 116 9.13 -11.75 -10.05
C LEU A 116 8.76 -13.02 -10.86
N LYS A 117 7.51 -13.45 -10.87
CA LYS A 117 7.09 -14.70 -11.53
C LYS A 117 6.47 -14.44 -12.89
N GLY A 118 7.06 -15.03 -13.94
CA GLY A 118 6.52 -15.06 -15.30
C GLY A 118 6.15 -13.67 -15.81
N LYS A 119 4.91 -13.50 -16.27
CA LYS A 119 4.42 -12.23 -16.82
C LYS A 119 4.36 -11.08 -15.80
N ASN A 120 4.32 -11.38 -14.51
CA ASN A 120 4.23 -10.35 -13.49
C ASN A 120 5.51 -9.53 -13.39
N LEU A 121 6.68 -10.12 -13.67
CA LEU A 121 7.92 -9.37 -13.75
C LEU A 121 7.81 -8.23 -14.78
N TYR A 122 7.29 -8.52 -15.96
CA TYR A 122 7.05 -7.51 -16.98
C TYR A 122 6.01 -6.47 -16.55
N TYR A 123 4.94 -6.90 -15.85
CA TYR A 123 3.87 -5.99 -15.45
C TYR A 123 4.23 -5.08 -14.27
N TYR A 124 5.00 -5.56 -13.30
CA TYR A 124 5.22 -4.88 -12.02
C TYR A 124 6.68 -4.67 -11.65
N GLY A 125 7.63 -5.33 -12.34
CA GLY A 125 9.03 -5.32 -11.98
C GLY A 125 9.73 -3.98 -12.20
N PHE A 126 10.64 -3.66 -11.31
CA PHE A 126 11.63 -2.58 -11.39
C PHE A 126 12.77 -2.88 -10.42
N ASP A 127 13.90 -2.18 -10.55
CA ASP A 127 15.03 -2.34 -9.62
C ASP A 127 14.66 -1.83 -8.22
N LEU A 128 14.40 -2.80 -7.34
CA LEU A 128 14.01 -2.53 -5.94
C LEU A 128 15.18 -1.93 -5.16
N PHE A 129 16.43 -2.34 -5.41
CA PHE A 129 17.58 -1.79 -4.71
C PHE A 129 17.77 -0.32 -5.04
N ASP A 130 17.79 0.02 -6.33
CA ASP A 130 17.92 1.41 -6.79
C ASP A 130 16.82 2.29 -6.17
N TYR A 131 15.58 1.81 -6.18
CA TYR A 131 14.45 2.53 -5.59
C TYR A 131 14.60 2.76 -4.08
N VAL A 132 14.91 1.71 -3.33
CA VAL A 132 15.08 1.79 -1.87
C VAL A 132 16.26 2.70 -1.53
N PHE A 133 17.35 2.60 -2.26
CA PHE A 133 18.53 3.44 -2.02
C PHE A 133 18.27 4.90 -2.33
N LYS A 134 17.53 5.24 -3.38
CA LYS A 134 17.07 6.61 -3.64
C LYS A 134 16.24 7.16 -2.48
N ALA A 135 15.30 6.37 -1.96
CA ALA A 135 14.50 6.78 -0.82
C ALA A 135 15.34 7.02 0.44
N LEU A 136 16.26 6.12 0.77
CA LEU A 136 17.14 6.26 1.94
C LEU A 136 18.12 7.41 1.80
N ASN A 137 18.65 7.66 0.60
CA ASN A 137 19.51 8.84 0.36
C ASN A 137 18.73 10.12 0.57
N GLN A 138 17.50 10.21 0.08
CA GLN A 138 16.66 11.39 0.32
C GLN A 138 16.30 11.57 1.81
N ILE A 139 16.13 10.48 2.57
CA ILE A 139 15.96 10.54 4.03
C ILE A 139 17.22 11.11 4.68
N LYS A 140 18.42 10.63 4.31
CA LYS A 140 19.70 11.18 4.82
C LYS A 140 19.82 12.67 4.56
N GLU A 141 19.50 13.11 3.35
CA GLU A 141 19.51 14.53 2.97
C GLU A 141 18.50 15.34 3.79
N THR A 142 17.28 14.84 3.96
CA THR A 142 16.22 15.51 4.73
C THR A 142 16.59 15.66 6.20
N GLU A 143 17.12 14.61 6.81
CA GLU A 143 17.55 14.60 8.22
C GLU A 143 18.93 15.21 8.44
N GLN A 144 19.66 15.56 7.36
CA GLN A 144 21.01 16.11 7.39
C GLN A 144 22.02 15.23 8.15
N VAL A 145 21.99 13.93 7.92
CA VAL A 145 22.84 12.93 8.59
C VAL A 145 23.77 12.23 7.61
N GLU A 146 24.95 11.79 8.08
CA GLU A 146 25.90 11.03 7.27
C GLU A 146 25.48 9.57 7.09
N ASP A 147 24.81 9.00 8.10
CA ASP A 147 24.29 7.63 8.08
C ASP A 147 22.92 7.53 8.79
N LEU A 148 22.33 6.34 8.76
CA LEU A 148 21.03 6.06 9.39
C LEU A 148 21.17 5.19 10.65
N SER A 149 22.34 5.15 11.28
CA SER A 149 22.65 4.26 12.43
C SER A 149 21.77 4.49 13.65
N VAL A 150 21.19 5.69 13.79
CA VAL A 150 20.29 6.06 14.89
C VAL A 150 18.82 5.78 14.61
N PHE A 151 18.47 5.44 13.36
CA PHE A 151 17.10 5.18 12.97
C PHE A 151 16.73 3.72 13.19
N THR A 152 15.46 3.51 13.55
CA THR A 152 14.85 2.19 13.56
C THR A 152 14.17 1.93 12.21
N LEU A 153 14.45 0.77 11.61
CA LEU A 153 13.90 0.32 10.34
C LEU A 153 13.03 -0.92 10.54
N ARG A 154 11.76 -0.84 10.19
CA ARG A 154 10.91 -2.02 10.05
C ARG A 154 10.79 -2.40 8.58
N ILE A 155 11.06 -3.67 8.28
CA ILE A 155 10.87 -4.26 6.96
C ILE A 155 9.68 -5.22 7.03
N THR A 156 8.70 -5.06 6.17
CA THR A 156 7.66 -6.08 5.92
C THR A 156 7.84 -6.63 4.51
N SER A 157 7.76 -7.95 4.36
CA SER A 157 8.02 -8.58 3.07
C SER A 157 7.16 -9.83 2.87
N ASP A 158 6.93 -10.17 1.60
CA ASP A 158 6.46 -11.48 1.18
C ASP A 158 7.64 -12.42 0.82
N ASP A 159 8.89 -11.95 0.95
CA ASP A 159 10.15 -12.67 0.71
C ASP A 159 11.18 -12.31 1.79
N SER A 160 10.92 -12.76 3.03
CA SER A 160 11.73 -12.41 4.19
C SER A 160 13.16 -12.98 4.09
N ASP A 161 13.32 -14.18 3.53
CA ASP A 161 14.63 -14.81 3.38
C ASP A 161 15.53 -14.00 2.44
N TRP A 162 14.98 -13.50 1.34
CA TRP A 162 15.72 -12.62 0.46
C TRP A 162 16.09 -11.30 1.15
N CYS A 163 15.17 -10.72 1.93
CA CYS A 163 15.47 -9.50 2.69
C CYS A 163 16.65 -9.73 3.65
N ILE A 164 16.62 -10.83 4.41
CA ILE A 164 17.70 -11.18 5.36
C ILE A 164 19.04 -11.42 4.62
N GLY A 165 19.01 -12.19 3.53
CA GLY A 165 20.23 -12.59 2.84
C GLY A 165 20.83 -11.52 1.93
N HIS A 166 20.04 -10.58 1.42
CA HIS A 166 20.49 -9.65 0.38
C HIS A 166 20.26 -8.18 0.73
N LEU A 167 19.07 -7.81 1.22
CA LEU A 167 18.75 -6.42 1.46
C LEU A 167 19.41 -5.91 2.75
N VAL A 168 19.21 -6.60 3.87
CA VAL A 168 19.72 -6.18 5.18
C VAL A 168 21.26 -5.98 5.16
N PRO A 169 22.09 -6.89 4.63
CA PRO A 169 23.53 -6.65 4.56
C PRO A 169 23.93 -5.37 3.81
N LYS A 170 23.25 -5.07 2.70
CA LYS A 170 23.50 -3.83 1.94
C LYS A 170 23.06 -2.58 2.71
N LEU A 171 21.96 -2.65 3.43
CA LEU A 171 21.50 -1.54 4.27
C LEU A 171 22.47 -1.23 5.40
N GLN A 172 23.06 -2.26 5.99
CA GLN A 172 24.09 -2.10 7.02
C GLN A 172 25.38 -1.49 6.44
N GLU A 173 25.84 -2.03 5.30
CA GLU A 173 27.05 -1.55 4.63
C GLU A 173 26.96 -0.10 4.16
N LEU A 174 25.87 0.26 3.50
CA LEU A 174 25.73 1.55 2.81
C LEU A 174 25.16 2.68 3.69
N TYR A 175 24.37 2.32 4.70
CA TYR A 175 23.63 3.28 5.51
C TYR A 175 23.94 3.21 7.00
N GLY A 176 24.85 2.35 7.43
CA GLY A 176 25.22 2.18 8.83
C GLY A 176 24.09 1.66 9.73
N LEU A 177 22.98 1.17 9.14
CA LEU A 177 21.85 0.63 9.91
C LEU A 177 22.31 -0.55 10.77
N LYS A 178 22.09 -0.46 12.08
CA LYS A 178 22.47 -1.51 13.01
C LYS A 178 21.47 -2.66 12.99
N VAL A 179 21.96 -3.89 13.12
CA VAL A 179 21.10 -5.10 13.12
C VAL A 179 20.02 -5.05 14.18
N GLU A 180 20.35 -4.57 15.38
CA GLU A 180 19.40 -4.43 16.49
C GLU A 180 18.28 -3.41 16.21
N ASN A 181 18.49 -2.51 15.27
CA ASN A 181 17.52 -1.50 14.83
C ASN A 181 16.73 -1.93 13.59
N ILE A 182 17.01 -3.10 13.02
CA ILE A 182 16.29 -3.64 11.86
C ILE A 182 15.31 -4.71 12.34
N TRP A 183 14.03 -4.43 12.17
CA TRP A 183 12.96 -5.34 12.58
C TRP A 183 12.32 -5.97 11.37
N LEU A 184 12.56 -7.24 11.18
CA LEU A 184 12.00 -8.05 10.09
C LEU A 184 11.42 -9.34 10.71
N GLU A 185 10.10 -9.41 10.73
CA GLU A 185 9.37 -10.56 11.24
C GLU A 185 8.59 -11.22 10.10
N PRO A 186 8.71 -12.53 9.87
CA PRO A 186 7.89 -13.24 8.91
C PRO A 186 6.47 -13.39 9.48
N ILE A 187 5.54 -12.58 9.01
CA ILE A 187 4.20 -12.48 9.60
C ILE A 187 3.10 -12.55 8.53
N ASP A 188 1.88 -12.87 8.99
CA ASP A 188 0.65 -12.81 8.20
C ASP A 188 0.50 -11.44 7.52
N ARG A 189 -0.05 -11.44 6.30
CA ARG A 189 -0.31 -10.22 5.51
C ARG A 189 -1.10 -9.15 6.25
N ARG A 190 -2.02 -9.55 7.14
CA ARG A 190 -2.79 -8.61 7.99
C ARG A 190 -1.88 -7.84 8.93
N GLU A 191 -0.98 -8.58 9.56
CA GLU A 191 -0.03 -8.01 10.52
C GLU A 191 0.92 -7.01 9.82
N ASN A 192 1.37 -7.32 8.61
CA ASN A 192 2.19 -6.40 7.81
C ASN A 192 1.52 -5.04 7.62
N PHE A 193 0.20 -5.00 7.42
CA PHE A 193 -0.54 -3.74 7.30
C PHE A 193 -0.42 -2.88 8.55
N PHE A 194 -0.66 -3.48 9.71
CA PHE A 194 -0.64 -2.78 10.98
C PHE A 194 0.77 -2.43 11.46
N GLN A 195 1.74 -3.27 11.12
CA GLN A 195 3.16 -2.97 11.36
C GLN A 195 3.64 -1.77 10.54
N LEU A 196 3.26 -1.69 9.26
CA LEU A 196 3.59 -0.54 8.42
C LEU A 196 2.91 0.74 8.91
N PHE A 197 1.70 0.64 9.45
CA PHE A 197 1.01 1.79 10.03
C PHE A 197 1.66 2.30 11.34
N ALA A 198 2.46 1.47 12.02
CA ALA A 198 3.28 1.90 13.15
C ALA A 198 4.55 2.68 12.73
N CYS A 199 4.49 3.38 11.61
CA CYS A 199 5.51 4.26 11.05
C CYS A 199 5.46 5.64 11.70
N GLU A 200 6.62 6.19 12.09
CA GLU A 200 6.69 7.53 12.70
C GLU A 200 7.08 8.63 11.73
N LYS A 201 8.03 8.36 10.79
CA LYS A 201 8.60 9.40 9.92
C LYS A 201 8.51 9.06 8.43
N TYR A 202 8.91 7.85 8.02
CA TYR A 202 9.11 7.53 6.60
C TYR A 202 8.53 6.17 6.22
N LEU A 203 7.56 6.14 5.32
CA LEU A 203 7.06 4.92 4.69
C LEU A 203 7.63 4.81 3.27
N ILE A 204 8.41 3.75 3.00
CA ILE A 204 8.88 3.40 1.66
C ILE A 204 7.96 2.31 1.11
N SER A 205 7.11 2.68 0.16
CA SER A 205 6.07 1.83 -0.42
C SER A 205 6.50 1.31 -1.80
N PRO A 206 6.34 0.02 -2.10
CA PRO A 206 6.41 -0.46 -3.48
C PRO A 206 5.16 -0.02 -4.26
N ASN A 207 5.08 -0.39 -5.55
CA ASN A 207 3.89 -0.22 -6.39
C ASN A 207 2.74 -1.18 -5.99
N SER A 208 2.37 -1.17 -4.72
CA SER A 208 1.39 -2.09 -4.14
C SER A 208 0.17 -1.35 -3.60
N THR A 209 -1.00 -1.65 -4.15
CA THR A 209 -2.27 -1.10 -3.68
C THR A 209 -2.54 -1.35 -2.20
N PHE A 210 -2.07 -2.48 -1.67
CA PHE A 210 -2.18 -2.79 -0.25
C PHE A 210 -1.41 -1.78 0.62
N VAL A 211 -0.20 -1.39 0.20
CA VAL A 211 0.63 -0.44 0.94
C VAL A 211 0.16 1.00 0.72
N TYR A 212 -0.44 1.32 -0.43
CA TYR A 212 -1.04 2.64 -0.65
C TYR A 212 -2.12 2.96 0.39
N TRP A 213 -2.91 1.98 0.80
CA TRP A 213 -3.90 2.18 1.87
C TRP A 213 -3.25 2.52 3.22
N VAL A 214 -2.08 1.97 3.51
CA VAL A 214 -1.31 2.39 4.68
C VAL A 214 -0.87 3.85 4.54
N GLY A 215 -0.38 4.24 3.37
CA GLY A 215 0.01 5.63 3.07
C GLY A 215 -1.14 6.62 3.24
N TYR A 216 -2.35 6.29 2.74
CA TYR A 216 -3.54 7.12 2.92
C TYR A 216 -3.93 7.27 4.39
N LEU A 217 -3.89 6.17 5.13
CA LEU A 217 -4.21 6.18 6.56
C LEU A 217 -3.17 6.94 7.38
N LEU A 218 -1.88 6.84 7.05
CA LEU A 218 -0.83 7.64 7.68
C LEU A 218 -1.04 9.12 7.41
N ARG A 219 -1.33 9.53 6.16
CA ARG A 219 -1.64 10.92 5.84
C ARG A 219 -2.79 11.49 6.68
N VAL A 220 -3.83 10.70 6.90
CA VAL A 220 -4.99 11.10 7.72
C VAL A 220 -4.68 11.10 9.22
N ALA A 221 -3.85 10.17 9.68
CA ALA A 221 -3.55 9.98 11.11
C ALA A 221 -2.38 10.84 11.61
N ASN A 222 -1.36 11.00 10.77
CA ASN A 222 -0.13 11.72 11.04
C ASN A 222 0.41 12.35 9.74
N PRO A 223 0.02 13.58 9.41
CA PRO A 223 0.39 14.23 8.15
C PRO A 223 1.90 14.55 8.03
N PHE A 224 2.67 14.35 9.09
CA PHE A 224 4.12 14.55 9.08
C PHE A 224 4.88 13.32 8.54
N VAL A 225 4.24 12.16 8.45
CA VAL A 225 4.85 10.98 7.83
C VAL A 225 5.00 11.22 6.33
N GLN A 226 6.23 11.13 5.84
CA GLN A 226 6.54 11.18 4.42
C GLN A 226 6.40 9.78 3.81
N VAL A 227 5.73 9.69 2.67
CA VAL A 227 5.51 8.42 1.95
C VAL A 227 6.26 8.49 0.62
N PHE A 228 7.16 7.55 0.41
CA PHE A 228 7.86 7.36 -0.87
C PHE A 228 7.13 6.31 -1.71
N VAL A 229 6.98 6.59 -2.99
CA VAL A 229 6.40 5.65 -3.97
C VAL A 229 7.20 5.69 -5.27
N PRO A 230 7.29 4.60 -6.02
CA PRO A 230 7.87 4.63 -7.35
C PRO A 230 6.95 5.42 -8.31
N ASN A 231 7.53 6.06 -9.32
CA ASN A 231 6.78 6.73 -10.39
C ASN A 231 6.07 5.74 -11.36
N PHE A 232 6.17 4.48 -11.09
CA PHE A 232 5.64 3.38 -11.88
C PHE A 232 4.69 2.51 -11.05
N ASN A 233 3.55 2.13 -11.64
CA ASN A 233 2.61 1.19 -11.04
C ASN A 233 2.61 -0.15 -11.78
N THR A 234 2.18 -0.17 -13.04
CA THR A 234 2.10 -1.39 -13.87
C THR A 234 2.01 -1.05 -15.36
N THR A 235 2.57 -1.90 -16.22
CA THR A 235 2.40 -1.79 -17.69
C THR A 235 0.98 -2.07 -18.17
N LEU A 236 0.10 -2.55 -17.30
CA LEU A 236 -1.33 -2.70 -17.63
C LEU A 236 -2.04 -1.34 -17.79
N LEU A 237 -1.44 -0.27 -17.28
CA LEU A 237 -1.87 1.10 -17.53
C LEU A 237 -1.18 1.62 -18.79
N SER A 238 -1.89 2.41 -19.59
CA SER A 238 -1.44 2.88 -20.90
C SER A 238 -0.10 3.62 -20.87
N ASP A 239 0.28 4.20 -19.75
CA ASP A 239 1.51 4.97 -19.56
C ASP A 239 2.33 4.53 -18.34
N GLY A 240 1.96 3.42 -17.71
CA GLY A 240 2.65 2.86 -16.52
C GLY A 240 2.55 3.71 -15.26
N LYS A 241 1.88 4.86 -15.32
CA LYS A 241 1.90 5.84 -14.24
C LYS A 241 1.32 5.35 -12.92
N GLN A 242 1.77 6.02 -11.86
CA GLN A 242 1.19 5.88 -10.54
C GLN A 242 -0.26 6.38 -10.53
N ILE A 243 -1.17 5.54 -10.02
CA ILE A 243 -2.61 5.82 -9.94
C ILE A 243 -3.09 6.11 -8.52
N ALA A 244 -2.21 6.09 -7.54
CA ALA A 244 -2.54 6.44 -6.17
C ALA A 244 -2.80 7.96 -6.04
N ASP A 245 -3.62 8.36 -5.10
CA ASP A 245 -3.67 9.76 -4.67
C ASP A 245 -2.39 10.09 -3.88
N THR A 246 -1.40 10.58 -4.60
CA THR A 246 -0.05 10.84 -4.10
C THR A 246 0.11 12.23 -3.48
N ARG A 247 -0.97 12.89 -3.08
CA ARG A 247 -0.88 14.19 -2.39
C ARG A 247 0.08 14.09 -1.21
N ASN A 248 1.08 14.97 -1.20
CA ASN A 248 2.13 15.02 -0.18
C ASN A 248 3.03 13.77 -0.12
N TRP A 249 3.03 12.92 -1.14
CA TRP A 249 3.94 11.80 -1.27
C TRP A 249 5.14 12.15 -2.15
N ILE A 250 6.26 11.52 -1.90
CA ILE A 250 7.49 11.68 -2.68
C ILE A 250 7.51 10.59 -3.76
N ILE A 251 7.47 11.01 -5.02
CA ILE A 251 7.48 10.12 -6.16
C ILE A 251 8.91 9.99 -6.67
N LEU A 252 9.47 8.79 -6.61
CA LEU A 252 10.84 8.51 -7.05
C LEU A 252 10.87 7.80 -8.41
N PRO A 253 11.79 8.19 -9.29
CA PRO A 253 11.96 7.51 -10.57
C PRO A 253 12.57 6.11 -10.36
N VAL A 254 12.02 5.12 -11.07
CA VAL A 254 12.54 3.75 -11.09
C VAL A 254 13.04 3.37 -12.47
N ASP A 255 14.14 2.63 -12.52
CA ASP A 255 14.64 1.99 -13.72
C ASP A 255 13.94 0.63 -13.91
N ARG A 256 13.38 0.43 -15.08
CA ARG A 256 12.72 -0.80 -15.48
C ARG A 256 13.40 -1.50 -16.64
N GLU A 257 13.97 -0.73 -17.56
CA GLU A 257 14.50 -1.28 -18.80
C GLU A 257 15.71 -2.17 -18.51
N SER A 258 16.67 -1.68 -17.73
CA SER A 258 17.83 -2.47 -17.34
C SER A 258 17.48 -3.67 -16.45
N TYR A 259 16.41 -3.59 -15.68
CA TYR A 259 15.97 -4.65 -14.77
C TYR A 259 15.23 -5.80 -15.46
N ILE A 260 14.49 -5.53 -16.54
CA ILE A 260 13.73 -6.56 -17.27
C ILE A 260 14.62 -7.31 -18.28
N GLU A 261 15.67 -6.67 -18.76
CA GLU A 261 16.63 -7.24 -19.72
C GLU A 261 17.76 -8.07 -19.05
N SER A 262 17.91 -7.99 -17.72
CA SER A 262 18.87 -8.75 -16.91
C SER A 262 18.28 -10.07 -16.42
#